data_841ca5f1916016ed1a88259f5ef221a8
#
_entry.id   841ca5f1916016ed1a88259f5ef221a8
#
_cell.length_a   1.000
_cell.length_b   1.000
_cell.length_c   1.000
_cell.angle_alpha   90.00
_cell.angle_beta   90.00
_cell.angle_gamma   90.00
#
_symmetry.space_group_name_H-M   'P 1'
#
loop_
_entity.id
_entity.type
_entity.pdbx_description
1 polymer ?
#
loop_
_entity_poly.entity_id
_entity_poly.type
_entity_poly.pdbx_seq_one_letter_code
_entity_poly.pdbx_strand_id
1 'polypeptide(L)'
;YTRPEVFVLETMGRDAGWLAASTCLTGDVDLLVLPEVDFRLSIFLEQVRAKMEQQGSCYVVVSEGARWYDGTYLSANGKAADGLGHAMLGGAAGRLKSMIVEAGIVPRCVVQDLSRVARSSNFAMSLVDLEESYDLGVSAHMRSAKPEFTGQVVGIRRGQGVDGGYNTEFFACPASDLANFVRPFPSEWILPNYQGVSDEALDYFRPLIQGEPKLICENGIPVTMRPFNRR
;
A
#
# COMPACT_ATOMS: atom_id res chain seq x y z
N TYR A 1 -14.82 3.19 20.94
CA TYR A 1 -13.58 3.08 21.73
C TYR A 1 -13.87 3.49 23.17
N THR A 2 -13.41 2.71 24.14
CA THR A 2 -13.63 2.99 25.57
C THR A 2 -12.52 3.86 26.19
N ARG A 3 -11.45 4.14 25.46
CA ARG A 3 -10.32 4.97 25.89
C ARG A 3 -9.76 5.76 24.71
N PRO A 4 -9.30 7.01 24.94
CA PRO A 4 -8.60 7.77 23.93
C PRO A 4 -7.33 7.06 23.48
N GLU A 5 -7.17 6.87 22.17
CA GLU A 5 -5.96 6.26 21.60
C GLU A 5 -5.68 6.73 20.18
N VAL A 6 -4.41 6.70 19.80
CA VAL A 6 -3.98 6.82 18.41
C VAL A 6 -3.58 5.45 17.91
N PHE A 7 -4.07 5.09 16.72
CA PHE A 7 -3.69 3.86 16.02
C PHE A 7 -2.89 4.22 14.78
N VAL A 8 -1.71 3.65 14.61
CA VAL A 8 -0.84 3.88 13.45
C VAL A 8 -0.63 2.57 12.70
N LEU A 9 -1.09 2.53 11.46
CA LEU A 9 -0.92 1.43 10.53
C LEU A 9 0.24 1.72 9.58
N GLU A 10 1.20 0.82 9.48
CA GLU A 10 2.26 0.86 8.48
C GLU A 10 1.96 -0.09 7.32
N THR A 11 2.11 0.40 6.10
CA THR A 11 1.99 -0.38 4.88
C THR A 11 3.28 -0.36 4.07
N MET A 12 3.44 -1.32 3.19
CA MET A 12 4.49 -1.27 2.19
C MET A 12 4.32 -0.06 1.26
N GLY A 13 5.42 0.41 0.72
CA GLY A 13 5.50 1.51 -0.23
C GLY A 13 6.78 2.32 0.01
N ARG A 14 7.88 1.96 -0.67
CA ARG A 14 9.17 2.63 -0.51
C ARG A 14 9.19 4.01 -1.16
N ASP A 15 8.85 4.04 -2.44
CA ASP A 15 8.99 5.23 -3.28
C ASP A 15 7.64 5.71 -3.83
N ALA A 16 6.56 4.96 -3.55
CA ALA A 16 5.19 5.31 -3.94
C ALA A 16 4.17 4.82 -2.92
N GLY A 17 3.21 5.67 -2.59
CA GLY A 17 2.24 5.48 -1.52
C GLY A 17 0.92 4.82 -1.92
N TRP A 18 0.85 4.11 -3.06
CA TRP A 18 -0.39 3.53 -3.59
C TRP A 18 -1.15 2.66 -2.58
N LEU A 19 -0.45 1.76 -1.85
CA LEU A 19 -1.09 0.88 -0.86
C LEU A 19 -1.59 1.65 0.36
N ALA A 20 -0.80 2.62 0.85
CA ALA A 20 -1.25 3.47 1.95
C ALA A 20 -2.47 4.30 1.53
N ALA A 21 -2.44 4.91 0.34
CA ALA A 21 -3.54 5.71 -0.19
C ALA A 21 -4.83 4.89 -0.37
N SER A 22 -4.75 3.63 -0.82
CA SER A 22 -5.91 2.77 -1.00
C SER A 22 -6.66 2.47 0.30
N THR A 23 -6.02 2.57 1.46
CA THR A 23 -6.69 2.38 2.77
C THR A 23 -7.75 3.45 3.04
N CYS A 24 -7.69 4.61 2.39
CA CYS A 24 -8.71 5.64 2.49
C CYS A 24 -10.09 5.20 1.97
N LEU A 25 -10.16 4.11 1.21
CA LEU A 25 -11.44 3.51 0.80
C LEU A 25 -12.30 3.03 1.98
N THR A 26 -11.72 2.74 3.13
CA THR A 26 -12.47 2.34 4.33
C THR A 26 -13.29 3.49 4.91
N GLY A 27 -12.92 4.73 4.64
CA GLY A 27 -13.51 5.93 5.23
C GLY A 27 -13.07 6.20 6.68
N ASP A 28 -12.22 5.35 7.27
CA ASP A 28 -11.82 5.45 8.68
C ASP A 28 -10.45 6.13 8.87
N VAL A 29 -9.70 6.39 7.79
CA VAL A 29 -8.36 6.99 7.86
C VAL A 29 -8.47 8.48 8.13
N ASP A 30 -7.97 8.91 9.28
CA ASP A 30 -7.93 10.32 9.66
C ASP A 30 -6.75 11.06 9.06
N LEU A 31 -5.57 10.43 9.08
CA LEU A 31 -4.33 11.00 8.57
C LEU A 31 -3.56 9.99 7.73
N LEU A 32 -3.05 10.45 6.58
CA LEU A 32 -2.29 9.65 5.63
C LEU A 32 -0.91 10.25 5.38
N VAL A 33 0.15 9.48 5.61
CA VAL A 33 1.54 9.91 5.42
C VAL A 33 2.17 9.10 4.28
N LEU A 34 2.48 9.78 3.17
CA LEU A 34 2.96 9.17 1.92
C LEU A 34 4.41 9.56 1.61
N PRO A 35 5.15 8.73 0.83
CA PRO A 35 6.50 9.06 0.37
C PRO A 35 6.57 10.32 -0.51
N GLU A 36 5.47 10.63 -1.21
CA GLU A 36 5.33 11.76 -2.13
C GLU A 36 5.21 13.11 -1.41
N VAL A 37 5.00 13.11 -0.09
CA VAL A 37 4.79 14.33 0.70
C VAL A 37 5.88 14.47 1.75
N ASP A 38 6.56 15.60 1.73
CA ASP A 38 7.54 15.96 2.76
C ASP A 38 6.90 15.96 4.15
N PHE A 39 7.40 15.10 5.03
CA PHE A 39 6.87 15.01 6.38
C PHE A 39 7.32 16.19 7.24
N ARG A 40 6.34 16.84 7.85
CA ARG A 40 6.52 18.00 8.77
C ARG A 40 5.89 17.70 10.12
N LEU A 41 6.73 17.45 11.11
CA LEU A 41 6.30 17.03 12.45
C LEU A 41 5.28 17.99 13.11
N SER A 42 5.50 19.30 13.01
CA SER A 42 4.60 20.28 13.63
C SER A 42 3.18 20.20 13.08
N ILE A 43 3.05 20.13 11.74
CA ILE A 43 1.74 19.99 11.07
C ILE A 43 1.09 18.66 11.44
N PHE A 44 1.84 17.58 11.39
CA PHE A 44 1.33 16.25 11.73
C PHE A 44 0.79 16.19 13.17
N LEU A 45 1.56 16.67 14.15
CA LEU A 45 1.14 16.66 15.56
C LEU A 45 -0.07 17.59 15.81
N GLU A 46 -0.17 18.69 15.11
CA GLU A 46 -1.35 19.57 15.15
C GLU A 46 -2.60 18.85 14.68
N GLN A 47 -2.53 18.14 13.54
CA GLN A 47 -3.64 17.35 13.03
C GLN A 47 -4.03 16.21 13.96
N VAL A 48 -3.05 15.50 14.56
CA VAL A 48 -3.34 14.46 15.56
C VAL A 48 -4.06 15.04 16.77
N ARG A 49 -3.62 16.19 17.30
CA ARG A 49 -4.31 16.87 18.43
C ARG A 49 -5.75 17.24 18.06
N ALA A 50 -5.94 17.85 16.89
CA ALA A 50 -7.26 18.24 16.43
C ALA A 50 -8.22 17.06 16.36
N LYS A 51 -7.78 15.91 15.83
CA LYS A 51 -8.59 14.69 15.77
C LYS A 51 -8.86 14.12 17.17
N MET A 52 -7.88 14.09 18.03
CA MET A 52 -8.07 13.62 19.41
C MET A 52 -9.05 14.51 20.20
N GLU A 53 -9.02 15.82 20.00
CA GLU A 53 -9.97 16.75 20.61
C GLU A 53 -11.39 16.58 20.04
N GLN A 54 -11.51 16.36 18.75
CA GLN A 54 -12.78 16.21 18.05
C GLN A 54 -13.53 14.92 18.40
N GLN A 55 -12.82 13.77 18.44
CA GLN A 55 -13.44 12.44 18.47
C GLN A 55 -12.79 11.48 19.48
N GLY A 56 -11.72 11.86 20.18
CA GLY A 56 -11.04 11.03 21.16
C GLY A 56 -10.19 9.89 20.58
N SER A 57 -10.08 9.81 19.25
CA SER A 57 -9.27 8.81 18.56
C SER A 57 -8.66 9.39 17.29
N CYS A 58 -7.54 8.82 16.81
CA CYS A 58 -6.97 9.17 15.53
C CYS A 58 -6.40 7.93 14.85
N TYR A 59 -6.86 7.65 13.62
CA TYR A 59 -6.36 6.56 12.80
C TYR A 59 -5.41 7.11 11.73
N VAL A 60 -4.14 6.77 11.88
CA VAL A 60 -3.06 7.19 11.00
C VAL A 60 -2.61 6.04 10.13
N VAL A 61 -2.46 6.26 8.84
CA VAL A 61 -1.78 5.32 7.93
C VAL A 61 -0.49 5.95 7.44
N VAL A 62 0.59 5.19 7.47
CA VAL A 62 1.90 5.62 6.99
C VAL A 62 2.50 4.59 6.04
N SER A 63 3.05 5.05 4.93
CA SER A 63 3.88 4.23 4.07
C SER A 63 5.28 4.09 4.67
N GLU A 64 5.87 2.88 4.61
CA GLU A 64 7.23 2.60 5.13
C GLU A 64 8.30 3.54 4.55
N GLY A 65 8.08 4.04 3.34
CA GLY A 65 8.97 4.95 2.63
C GLY A 65 8.73 6.43 2.87
N ALA A 66 7.87 6.80 3.82
CA ALA A 66 7.65 8.19 4.19
C ALA A 66 8.96 8.88 4.58
N ARG A 67 9.11 10.17 4.19
CA ARG A 67 10.38 10.91 4.29
C ARG A 67 10.19 12.26 4.96
N TRP A 68 11.23 12.68 5.65
CA TRP A 68 11.37 14.05 6.09
C TRP A 68 11.55 14.99 4.89
N TYR A 69 11.36 16.28 5.12
CA TYR A 69 11.58 17.34 4.12
C TYR A 69 13.02 17.40 3.55
N ASP A 70 13.98 16.78 4.22
CA ASP A 70 15.38 16.67 3.77
C ASP A 70 15.62 15.39 2.93
N GLY A 71 14.58 14.63 2.64
CA GLY A 71 14.61 13.39 1.86
C GLY A 71 15.03 12.15 2.65
N THR A 72 15.37 12.28 3.94
CA THR A 72 15.71 11.11 4.77
C THR A 72 14.46 10.34 5.17
N TYR A 73 14.55 9.00 5.26
CA TYR A 73 13.40 8.19 5.66
C TYR A 73 12.99 8.44 7.12
N LEU A 74 11.68 8.44 7.36
CA LEU A 74 11.13 8.52 8.72
C LEU A 74 11.57 7.33 9.57
N SER A 75 11.68 6.15 8.98
CA SER A 75 12.21 4.95 9.63
C SER A 75 13.71 5.12 9.89
N ALA A 76 14.10 5.29 11.14
CA ALA A 76 15.48 5.56 11.57
C ALA A 76 16.51 4.46 11.26
N ASN A 77 16.10 3.33 10.69
CA ASN A 77 16.94 2.15 10.50
C ASN A 77 17.62 2.06 9.12
N GLY A 78 17.64 3.15 8.36
CA GLY A 78 18.15 3.20 6.97
C GLY A 78 19.64 2.89 6.75
N LYS A 79 20.30 2.14 7.63
CA LYS A 79 21.70 1.72 7.46
C LYS A 79 21.88 0.30 6.91
N ALA A 80 20.85 -0.53 6.94
CA ALA A 80 20.91 -1.86 6.36
C ALA A 80 20.40 -1.83 4.91
N ALA A 81 21.22 -2.25 3.97
CA ALA A 81 20.83 -2.43 2.57
C ALA A 81 20.54 -3.91 2.29
N ASP A 82 19.57 -4.17 1.41
CA ASP A 82 19.34 -5.50 0.86
C ASP A 82 20.46 -5.90 -0.12
N GLY A 83 20.42 -7.12 -0.64
CA GLY A 83 21.42 -7.62 -1.59
C GLY A 83 21.47 -6.84 -2.93
N LEU A 84 20.55 -5.91 -3.16
CA LEU A 84 20.48 -5.03 -4.34
C LEU A 84 20.89 -3.59 -4.00
N GLY A 85 21.32 -3.31 -2.78
CA GLY A 85 21.74 -1.98 -2.33
C GLY A 85 20.60 -1.06 -1.89
N HIS A 86 19.37 -1.55 -1.78
CA HIS A 86 18.24 -0.78 -1.31
C HIS A 86 18.17 -0.73 0.22
N ALA A 87 17.86 0.43 0.81
CA ALA A 87 17.64 0.56 2.24
C ALA A 87 16.55 -0.41 2.72
N MET A 88 16.83 -1.18 3.77
CA MET A 88 15.81 -1.97 4.46
C MET A 88 14.93 -1.02 5.25
N LEU A 89 13.70 -0.81 4.79
CA LEU A 89 12.72 0.06 5.40
C LEU A 89 11.85 -0.71 6.42
N GLY A 90 11.16 0.03 7.26
CA GLY A 90 10.24 -0.45 8.28
C GLY A 90 10.46 0.29 9.60
N GLY A 91 9.36 0.46 10.36
CA GLY A 91 9.38 1.16 11.63
C GLY A 91 8.99 2.64 11.55
N ALA A 92 8.47 3.11 10.41
CA ALA A 92 7.91 4.46 10.27
C ALA A 92 6.77 4.70 11.27
N ALA A 93 5.86 3.72 11.43
CA ALA A 93 4.79 3.78 12.42
C ALA A 93 5.32 3.82 13.87
N GLY A 94 6.36 3.06 14.16
CA GLY A 94 7.05 3.12 15.47
C GLY A 94 7.66 4.48 15.75
N ARG A 95 8.22 5.13 14.73
CA ARG A 95 8.75 6.48 14.83
C ARG A 95 7.66 7.52 15.08
N LEU A 96 6.54 7.45 14.34
CA LEU A 96 5.38 8.31 14.56
C LEU A 96 4.81 8.13 15.98
N LYS A 97 4.68 6.90 16.45
CA LYS A 97 4.29 6.60 17.83
C LYS A 97 5.17 7.33 18.85
N SER A 98 6.49 7.21 18.71
CA SER A 98 7.42 7.88 19.64
C SER A 98 7.19 9.40 19.66
N MET A 99 7.05 10.02 18.50
CA MET A 99 6.79 11.47 18.38
C MET A 99 5.47 11.90 19.01
N ILE A 100 4.40 11.12 18.82
CA ILE A 100 3.06 11.39 19.38
C ILE A 100 3.10 11.30 20.92
N VAL A 101 3.76 10.28 21.46
CA VAL A 101 3.89 10.07 22.91
C VAL A 101 4.79 11.12 23.54
N GLU A 102 5.94 11.43 22.93
CA GLU A 102 6.87 12.49 23.38
C GLU A 102 6.20 13.87 23.38
N ALA A 103 5.28 14.13 22.45
CA ALA A 103 4.49 15.35 22.39
C ALA A 103 3.37 15.42 23.46
N GLY A 104 3.19 14.37 24.26
CA GLY A 104 2.19 14.31 25.34
C GLY A 104 0.74 14.33 24.86
N ILE A 105 0.46 13.95 23.58
CA ILE A 105 -0.89 14.03 23.02
C ILE A 105 -1.78 12.92 23.59
N VAL A 106 -1.23 11.72 23.73
CA VAL A 106 -1.95 10.56 24.22
C VAL A 106 -1.00 9.60 24.95
N PRO A 107 -1.42 8.99 26.07
CA PRO A 107 -0.57 8.04 26.79
C PRO A 107 -0.42 6.69 26.08
N ARG A 108 -1.36 6.37 25.17
CA ARG A 108 -1.41 5.11 24.43
C ARG A 108 -1.46 5.35 22.93
N CYS A 109 -0.44 4.86 22.24
CA CYS A 109 -0.41 4.78 20.79
C CYS A 109 -0.14 3.32 20.37
N VAL A 110 -1.02 2.76 19.57
CA VAL A 110 -0.93 1.38 19.06
C VAL A 110 -0.35 1.42 17.66
N VAL A 111 0.53 0.47 17.36
CA VAL A 111 1.17 0.34 16.04
C VAL A 111 0.90 -1.04 15.48
N GLN A 112 0.57 -1.10 14.20
CA GLN A 112 0.46 -2.33 13.44
C GLN A 112 1.24 -2.21 12.12
N ASP A 113 2.14 -3.15 11.89
CA ASP A 113 2.82 -3.32 10.60
C ASP A 113 2.09 -4.42 9.80
N LEU A 114 1.57 -4.06 8.63
CA LEU A 114 0.89 -4.98 7.70
C LEU A 114 1.79 -5.46 6.56
N SER A 115 3.00 -5.00 6.43
CA SER A 115 3.83 -5.23 5.26
C SER A 115 3.96 -6.71 4.88
N ARG A 116 4.21 -7.59 5.83
CA ARG A 116 4.29 -9.04 5.61
C ARG A 116 2.93 -9.72 5.61
N VAL A 117 2.04 -9.29 6.49
CA VAL A 117 0.70 -9.88 6.63
C VAL A 117 -0.11 -9.66 5.35
N ALA A 118 -0.05 -8.47 4.75
CA ALA A 118 -0.73 -8.17 3.50
C ALA A 118 -0.30 -9.11 2.35
N ARG A 119 0.98 -9.51 2.31
CA ARG A 119 1.50 -10.45 1.30
C ARG A 119 1.09 -11.90 1.52
N SER A 120 0.72 -12.29 2.73
CA SER A 120 0.43 -13.68 3.10
C SER A 120 -1.05 -13.95 3.34
N SER A 121 -1.90 -12.93 3.27
CA SER A 121 -3.33 -13.02 3.56
C SER A 121 -4.15 -13.31 2.30
N ASN A 122 -4.16 -14.57 1.86
CA ASN A 122 -4.89 -14.99 0.67
C ASN A 122 -6.43 -14.92 0.81
N PHE A 123 -6.95 -14.78 2.02
CA PHE A 123 -8.39 -14.65 2.28
C PHE A 123 -8.88 -13.19 2.37
N ALA A 124 -7.98 -12.22 2.27
CA ALA A 124 -8.30 -10.79 2.23
C ALA A 124 -8.02 -10.16 0.86
N MET A 125 -7.92 -10.96 -0.20
CA MET A 125 -7.76 -10.47 -1.57
C MET A 125 -9.12 -10.12 -2.17
N SER A 126 -9.18 -9.16 -3.10
CA SER A 126 -10.34 -8.98 -3.95
C SER A 126 -10.39 -10.03 -5.05
N LEU A 127 -11.59 -10.34 -5.54
CA LEU A 127 -11.73 -11.28 -6.66
C LEU A 127 -11.08 -10.72 -7.93
N VAL A 128 -11.22 -9.42 -8.17
CA VAL A 128 -10.59 -8.72 -9.31
C VAL A 128 -9.08 -8.90 -9.29
N ASP A 129 -8.42 -8.66 -8.15
CA ASP A 129 -6.96 -8.81 -8.04
C ASP A 129 -6.51 -10.26 -8.30
N LEU A 130 -7.29 -11.23 -7.80
CA LEU A 130 -7.02 -12.65 -8.02
C LEU A 130 -7.15 -13.04 -9.51
N GLU A 131 -8.25 -12.63 -10.16
CA GLU A 131 -8.53 -12.96 -11.56
C GLU A 131 -7.52 -12.27 -12.49
N GLU A 132 -7.23 -11.00 -12.29
CA GLU A 132 -6.23 -10.26 -13.07
C GLU A 132 -4.82 -10.84 -12.91
N SER A 133 -4.43 -11.25 -11.70
CA SER A 133 -3.16 -11.92 -11.47
C SER A 133 -3.06 -13.27 -12.18
N TYR A 134 -4.16 -14.02 -12.20
CA TYR A 134 -4.23 -15.29 -12.93
C TYR A 134 -4.11 -15.07 -14.44
N ASP A 135 -4.88 -14.14 -15.00
CA ASP A 135 -4.90 -13.84 -16.43
C ASP A 135 -3.56 -13.24 -16.89
N LEU A 136 -2.90 -12.44 -16.04
CA LEU A 136 -1.54 -11.98 -16.28
C LEU A 136 -0.57 -13.16 -16.43
N GLY A 137 -0.68 -14.16 -15.55
CA GLY A 137 0.10 -15.39 -15.62
C GLY A 137 -0.15 -16.19 -16.91
N VAL A 138 -1.41 -16.33 -17.30
CA VAL A 138 -1.81 -16.97 -18.57
C VAL A 138 -1.23 -16.20 -19.77
N SER A 139 -1.36 -14.87 -19.78
CA SER A 139 -0.81 -14.00 -20.83
C SER A 139 0.71 -14.15 -20.95
N ALA A 140 1.42 -14.18 -19.82
CA ALA A 140 2.87 -14.38 -19.79
C ALA A 140 3.26 -15.76 -20.33
N HIS A 141 2.55 -16.82 -19.91
CA HIS A 141 2.79 -18.18 -20.40
C HIS A 141 2.60 -18.31 -21.91
N MET A 142 1.49 -17.80 -22.43
CA MET A 142 1.21 -17.86 -23.88
C MET A 142 2.25 -17.11 -24.72
N ARG A 143 2.80 -16.01 -24.18
CA ARG A 143 3.85 -15.23 -24.84
C ARG A 143 5.23 -15.89 -24.74
N SER A 144 5.51 -16.59 -23.64
CA SER A 144 6.83 -17.23 -23.40
C SER A 144 7.17 -18.30 -24.46
N ALA A 145 6.19 -18.87 -25.15
CA ALA A 145 6.40 -19.83 -26.24
C ALA A 145 6.93 -19.18 -27.55
N LYS A 146 6.98 -17.85 -27.61
CA LYS A 146 7.33 -17.09 -28.81
C LYS A 146 8.66 -16.37 -28.63
N PRO A 147 9.67 -16.61 -29.50
CA PRO A 147 11.01 -16.03 -29.34
C PRO A 147 11.05 -14.50 -29.30
N GLU A 148 10.12 -13.81 -29.98
CA GLU A 148 10.04 -12.35 -30.01
C GLU A 148 9.74 -11.71 -28.64
N PHE A 149 9.26 -12.50 -27.67
CA PHE A 149 9.01 -12.04 -26.29
C PHE A 149 10.19 -12.30 -25.33
N THR A 150 11.31 -12.81 -25.83
CA THR A 150 12.51 -13.00 -24.98
C THR A 150 13.00 -11.66 -24.43
N GLY A 151 13.22 -11.59 -23.12
CA GLY A 151 13.66 -10.38 -22.43
C GLY A 151 12.56 -9.34 -22.20
N GLN A 152 11.29 -9.72 -22.44
CA GLN A 152 10.14 -8.86 -22.16
C GLN A 152 9.48 -9.19 -20.82
N VAL A 153 8.82 -8.20 -20.26
CA VAL A 153 7.95 -8.30 -19.08
C VAL A 153 6.52 -8.10 -19.53
N VAL A 154 5.61 -8.92 -19.00
CA VAL A 154 4.17 -8.72 -19.20
C VAL A 154 3.64 -7.90 -18.03
N GLY A 155 2.89 -6.85 -18.35
CA GLY A 155 2.29 -5.94 -17.39
C GLY A 155 0.80 -5.76 -17.60
N ILE A 156 0.18 -5.14 -16.60
CA ILE A 156 -1.23 -4.76 -16.58
C ILE A 156 -1.32 -3.23 -16.73
N ARG A 157 -2.26 -2.78 -17.56
CA ARG A 157 -2.68 -1.38 -17.57
C ARG A 157 -4.19 -1.28 -17.53
N ARG A 158 -4.68 -0.18 -17.00
CA ARG A 158 -6.12 0.13 -17.01
C ARG A 158 -6.57 0.41 -18.43
N GLY A 159 -7.56 -0.31 -18.87
CA GLY A 159 -8.30 -0.09 -20.10
C GLY A 159 -9.71 0.44 -19.81
N GLN A 160 -10.49 0.61 -20.88
CA GLN A 160 -11.92 0.93 -20.79
C GLN A 160 -12.73 -0.26 -21.32
N GLY A 161 -13.71 -0.69 -20.55
CA GLY A 161 -14.71 -1.67 -20.98
C GLY A 161 -15.64 -1.10 -22.06
N VAL A 162 -16.40 -1.98 -22.71
CA VAL A 162 -17.36 -1.60 -23.76
C VAL A 162 -18.44 -0.65 -23.24
N ASP A 163 -18.75 -0.76 -21.96
CA ASP A 163 -19.71 0.08 -21.23
C ASP A 163 -19.08 1.36 -20.61
N GLY A 164 -17.79 1.61 -20.89
CA GLY A 164 -17.03 2.71 -20.31
C GLY A 164 -16.51 2.44 -18.88
N GLY A 165 -16.79 1.26 -18.31
CA GLY A 165 -16.33 0.84 -17.00
C GLY A 165 -14.85 0.42 -17.00
N TYR A 166 -14.38 -0.04 -15.84
CA TYR A 166 -13.03 -0.58 -15.67
C TYR A 166 -12.83 -1.85 -16.48
N ASN A 167 -11.70 -1.93 -17.15
CA ASN A 167 -11.23 -3.14 -17.83
C ASN A 167 -9.71 -3.22 -17.71
N THR A 168 -9.17 -4.41 -17.88
CA THR A 168 -7.74 -4.69 -17.81
C THR A 168 -7.19 -5.03 -19.19
N GLU A 169 -6.06 -4.42 -19.54
CA GLU A 169 -5.29 -4.73 -20.72
C GLU A 169 -3.93 -5.30 -20.36
N PHE A 170 -3.55 -6.41 -20.97
CA PHE A 170 -2.23 -7.01 -20.82
C PHE A 170 -1.31 -6.58 -21.96
N PHE A 171 -0.16 -6.02 -21.61
CA PHE A 171 0.85 -5.60 -22.57
C PHE A 171 2.19 -6.30 -22.31
N ALA A 172 3.09 -6.24 -23.27
CA ALA A 172 4.47 -6.67 -23.09
C ALA A 172 5.41 -5.55 -23.55
N CYS A 173 6.51 -5.37 -22.82
CA CYS A 173 7.55 -4.41 -23.16
C CYS A 173 8.91 -4.93 -22.72
N PRO A 174 10.03 -4.42 -23.29
CA PRO A 174 11.37 -4.75 -22.84
C PRO A 174 11.53 -4.54 -21.33
N ALA A 175 12.21 -5.47 -20.66
CA ALA A 175 12.44 -5.36 -19.21
C ALA A 175 13.21 -4.07 -18.84
N SER A 176 14.06 -3.56 -19.72
CA SER A 176 14.78 -2.29 -19.59
C SER A 176 13.87 -1.09 -19.39
N ASP A 177 12.68 -1.13 -19.98
CA ASP A 177 11.75 0.02 -19.98
C ASP A 177 10.99 0.16 -18.64
N LEU A 178 10.98 -0.93 -17.85
CA LEU A 178 10.33 -0.95 -16.53
C LEU A 178 11.33 -1.01 -15.38
N ALA A 179 12.55 -1.50 -15.63
CA ALA A 179 13.54 -1.64 -14.57
C ALA A 179 13.90 -0.27 -13.96
N ASN A 180 13.82 -0.19 -12.63
CA ASN A 180 14.08 1.03 -11.85
C ASN A 180 13.13 2.20 -12.14
N PHE A 181 12.01 1.97 -12.83
CA PHE A 181 10.98 2.99 -12.99
C PHE A 181 9.97 2.93 -11.84
N VAL A 182 9.79 4.05 -11.15
CA VAL A 182 8.78 4.20 -10.10
C VAL A 182 7.62 5.00 -10.66
N ARG A 183 6.40 4.49 -10.51
CA ARG A 183 5.18 5.25 -10.76
C ARG A 183 4.72 5.87 -9.44
N PRO A 184 4.95 7.16 -9.21
CA PRO A 184 4.52 7.83 -7.99
C PRO A 184 2.99 7.89 -7.91
N PHE A 185 2.47 8.06 -6.71
CA PHE A 185 1.05 8.38 -6.53
C PHE A 185 0.81 9.83 -6.97
N PRO A 186 -0.27 10.13 -7.73
CA PRO A 186 -0.51 11.47 -8.26
C PRO A 186 -0.63 12.52 -7.17
N SER A 187 0.19 13.56 -7.25
CA SER A 187 0.22 14.62 -6.23
C SER A 187 -1.10 15.40 -6.14
N GLU A 188 -1.81 15.54 -7.26
CA GLU A 188 -3.13 16.18 -7.35
C GLU A 188 -4.23 15.41 -6.62
N TRP A 189 -4.01 14.14 -6.31
CA TRP A 189 -4.93 13.31 -5.54
C TRP A 189 -4.67 13.33 -4.04
N ILE A 190 -3.59 13.97 -3.60
CA ILE A 190 -3.21 14.03 -2.18
C ILE A 190 -3.81 15.28 -1.55
N LEU A 191 -4.63 15.11 -0.51
CA LEU A 191 -5.18 16.23 0.24
C LEU A 191 -4.13 16.86 1.16
N PRO A 192 -4.18 18.19 1.37
CA PRO A 192 -3.20 18.87 2.21
C PRO A 192 -3.26 18.41 3.67
N ASN A 193 -2.19 18.67 4.41
CA ASN A 193 -2.11 18.43 5.85
C ASN A 193 -2.45 16.99 6.27
N TYR A 194 -2.07 16.00 5.45
CA TYR A 194 -2.27 14.58 5.71
C TYR A 194 -3.73 14.10 5.75
N GLN A 195 -4.68 14.86 5.21
CA GLN A 195 -6.12 14.59 5.31
C GLN A 195 -6.62 13.46 4.38
N GLY A 196 -5.72 12.68 3.79
CA GLY A 196 -6.06 11.55 2.93
C GLY A 196 -5.96 11.88 1.45
N VAL A 197 -6.90 11.38 0.66
CA VAL A 197 -6.90 11.48 -0.81
C VAL A 197 -8.23 12.02 -1.35
N SER A 198 -8.21 12.52 -2.58
CA SER A 198 -9.39 13.03 -3.26
C SER A 198 -10.36 11.93 -3.68
N ASP A 199 -11.61 12.33 -4.05
CA ASP A 199 -12.62 11.41 -4.56
C ASP A 199 -12.18 10.73 -5.86
N GLU A 200 -11.41 11.40 -6.71
CA GLU A 200 -10.86 10.81 -7.94
C GLU A 200 -9.91 9.64 -7.64
N ALA A 201 -9.13 9.75 -6.57
CA ALA A 201 -8.28 8.64 -6.13
C ALA A 201 -9.12 7.46 -5.62
N LEU A 202 -10.17 7.73 -4.84
CA LEU A 202 -11.10 6.71 -4.37
C LEU A 202 -11.80 6.00 -5.54
N ASP A 203 -12.25 6.75 -6.53
CA ASP A 203 -12.88 6.22 -7.73
C ASP A 203 -11.90 5.39 -8.58
N TYR A 204 -10.62 5.77 -8.57
CA TYR A 204 -9.57 4.96 -9.19
C TYR A 204 -9.42 3.60 -8.50
N PHE A 205 -9.47 3.55 -7.17
CA PHE A 205 -9.28 2.30 -6.41
C PHE A 205 -10.51 1.39 -6.37
N ARG A 206 -11.74 1.96 -6.37
CA ARG A 206 -13.00 1.18 -6.18
C ARG A 206 -13.12 -0.05 -7.06
N PRO A 207 -12.84 -0.03 -8.37
CA PRO A 207 -12.97 -1.25 -9.18
C PRO A 207 -11.93 -2.33 -8.85
N LEU A 208 -10.78 -1.96 -8.28
CA LEU A 208 -9.69 -2.90 -7.98
C LEU A 208 -9.96 -3.79 -6.76
N ILE A 209 -10.91 -3.39 -5.89
CA ILE A 209 -11.24 -4.13 -4.67
C ILE A 209 -12.57 -4.88 -4.76
N GLN A 210 -13.10 -5.07 -5.96
CA GLN A 210 -14.41 -5.69 -6.14
C GLN A 210 -14.37 -7.20 -6.02
N GLY A 211 -15.48 -7.74 -5.53
CA GLY A 211 -15.74 -9.17 -5.41
C GLY A 211 -14.95 -9.86 -4.28
N GLU A 212 -15.53 -10.96 -3.81
CA GLU A 212 -14.93 -11.80 -2.77
C GLU A 212 -14.55 -13.16 -3.36
N PRO A 213 -13.28 -13.58 -3.24
CA PRO A 213 -12.88 -14.90 -3.69
C PRO A 213 -13.57 -15.98 -2.84
N LYS A 214 -14.04 -17.07 -3.49
CA LYS A 214 -14.61 -18.19 -2.77
C LYS A 214 -13.51 -18.99 -2.09
N LEU A 215 -13.40 -18.86 -0.77
CA LEU A 215 -12.46 -19.65 0.02
C LEU A 215 -12.92 -21.13 0.07
N ILE A 216 -11.99 -22.01 -0.24
CA ILE A 216 -12.15 -23.45 0.00
C ILE A 216 -11.57 -23.75 1.38
N CYS A 217 -12.40 -24.26 2.28
CA CYS A 217 -11.96 -24.64 3.62
C CYS A 217 -12.16 -26.14 3.86
N GLU A 218 -11.20 -26.78 4.52
CA GLU A 218 -11.31 -28.12 5.07
C GLU A 218 -11.27 -28.02 6.60
N ASN A 219 -12.31 -28.51 7.27
CA ASN A 219 -12.44 -28.45 8.74
C ASN A 219 -12.28 -27.01 9.32
N GLY A 220 -12.77 -26.00 8.61
CA GLY A 220 -12.67 -24.59 9.01
C GLY A 220 -11.32 -23.93 8.73
N ILE A 221 -10.37 -24.63 8.11
CA ILE A 221 -9.05 -24.11 7.75
C ILE A 221 -9.01 -23.85 6.24
N PRO A 222 -8.60 -22.65 5.78
CA PRO A 222 -8.43 -22.38 4.36
C PRO A 222 -7.42 -23.34 3.73
N VAL A 223 -7.80 -23.95 2.61
CA VAL A 223 -6.92 -24.82 1.84
C VAL A 223 -5.98 -23.95 1.01
N THR A 224 -4.69 -24.05 1.28
CA THR A 224 -3.66 -23.42 0.46
C THR A 224 -3.11 -24.41 -0.56
N MET A 225 -2.82 -23.94 -1.78
CA MET A 225 -2.10 -24.75 -2.76
C MET A 225 -0.75 -25.15 -2.16
N ARG A 226 -0.51 -26.45 -2.09
CA ARG A 226 0.83 -26.95 -1.74
C ARG A 226 1.77 -26.62 -2.91
N PRO A 227 2.95 -26.03 -2.67
CA PRO A 227 3.93 -25.88 -3.71
C PRO A 227 4.24 -27.24 -4.32
N PHE A 228 4.39 -27.30 -5.65
CA PHE A 228 4.80 -28.52 -6.32
C PHE A 228 6.02 -29.08 -5.60
N ASN A 229 5.92 -30.32 -5.10
CA ASN A 229 7.07 -31.00 -4.54
C ASN A 229 8.15 -31.06 -5.62
N ARG A 230 9.20 -30.26 -5.46
CA ARG A 230 10.45 -30.51 -6.17
C ARG A 230 10.97 -31.85 -5.68
N ARG A 231 10.82 -32.89 -6.52
CA ARG A 231 11.49 -34.16 -6.34
C ARG A 231 13.00 -33.96 -6.54
#